data_bd618b76de15df768de535ee93168158
#
_entry.id   bd618b76de15df768de535ee93168158
#
_cell.length_a   1.000
_cell.length_b   1.000
_cell.length_c   1.000
_cell.angle_alpha   90.00
_cell.angle_beta   90.00
_cell.angle_gamma   90.00
#
_symmetry.space_group_name_H-M   'P 1'
#
loop_
_entity.id
_entity.type
_entity.pdbx_description
1 polymer ?
#
loop_
_entity_poly.entity_id
_entity_poly.type
_entity_poly.pdbx_seq_one_letter_code
_entity_poly.pdbx_strand_id
1 'polypeptide(L)'
;REIQPRALLLENVRGLSMPRFAGYRQHVLDRLNEFGYSAEWQQIEARQFGVPQLRPRFVLIAMQHRYFHSFNWPKPQGEAPTVGETLRDIMKRKKVFDDDDALNAWVKLANRPAPTIVGGSKKHGGADLGPTRAKLAWKDMGVDGHGLHDDDKPYSRNDRSITALGPKLTPEMVARLQGWDDAEFSWDFEGRKTAKYRQIGNAFPPPVAKALGLAIFNALNAANAPAAMPENSAIKSAVDPIYRVLRDSGEYMTVADIANKSEAYVNELEVARRINLLSRDFDIEEKERDGLISYRLGGFRAFTGQQDHSRHEIFEKNRSRIS
;
A
#
# COMPACT_ATOMS: atom_id res chain seq x y z
N ARG A 1 -8.22 12.98 -16.56
CA ARG A 1 -8.69 14.16 -17.29
C ARG A 1 -9.67 13.78 -18.39
N GLU A 2 -9.33 12.81 -19.23
CA GLU A 2 -10.16 12.42 -20.40
C GLU A 2 -11.39 11.62 -20.01
N ILE A 3 -11.26 10.62 -19.13
CA ILE A 3 -12.34 9.68 -18.76
C ILE A 3 -13.34 10.30 -17.80
N GLN A 4 -12.92 11.20 -16.93
CA GLN A 4 -13.71 11.81 -15.85
C GLN A 4 -14.59 10.81 -15.06
N PRO A 5 -14.01 9.75 -14.45
CA PRO A 5 -14.78 8.75 -13.72
C PRO A 5 -15.52 9.40 -12.55
N ARG A 6 -16.64 8.83 -12.11
CA ARG A 6 -17.38 9.34 -10.94
C ARG A 6 -16.61 9.13 -9.63
N ALA A 7 -15.81 8.07 -9.58
CA ALA A 7 -14.94 7.74 -8.45
C ALA A 7 -13.60 7.20 -8.93
N LEU A 8 -12.55 7.41 -8.15
CA LEU A 8 -11.19 6.92 -8.35
C LEU A 8 -10.69 6.33 -7.04
N LEU A 9 -10.09 5.14 -7.11
CA LEU A 9 -9.37 4.50 -6.02
C LEU A 9 -7.92 4.30 -6.44
N LEU A 10 -6.98 4.80 -5.66
CA LEU A 10 -5.55 4.53 -5.82
C LEU A 10 -5.02 3.84 -4.57
N GLU A 11 -4.25 2.78 -4.76
CA GLU A 11 -3.61 2.01 -3.69
C GLU A 11 -2.10 2.13 -3.78
N ASN A 12 -1.46 2.24 -2.64
CA ASN A 12 -0.01 2.25 -2.53
C ASN A 12 0.45 1.61 -1.22
N VAL A 13 1.75 1.35 -1.14
CA VAL A 13 2.37 0.85 0.10
C VAL A 13 2.36 1.93 1.18
N ARG A 14 2.38 1.50 2.46
CA ARG A 14 2.43 2.39 3.63
C ARG A 14 3.51 3.48 3.53
N GLY A 15 4.63 3.20 2.86
CA GLY A 15 5.72 4.18 2.71
C GLY A 15 5.27 5.54 2.17
N LEU A 16 4.22 5.58 1.35
CA LEU A 16 3.68 6.84 0.82
C LEU A 16 3.03 7.73 1.90
N SER A 17 2.65 7.19 3.07
CA SER A 17 2.12 7.99 4.19
C SER A 17 3.20 8.75 4.96
N MET A 18 4.48 8.47 4.74
CA MET A 18 5.58 9.11 5.47
C MET A 18 5.65 10.63 5.19
N PRO A 19 6.11 11.42 6.18
CA PRO A 19 6.20 12.88 6.05
C PRO A 19 6.95 13.37 4.82
N ARG A 20 7.97 12.62 4.38
CA ARG A 20 8.76 12.99 3.19
C ARG A 20 7.91 13.11 1.91
N PHE A 21 6.74 12.45 1.84
CA PHE A 21 5.83 12.49 0.69
C PHE A 21 4.62 13.42 0.90
N ALA A 22 4.64 14.25 1.95
CA ALA A 22 3.51 15.13 2.26
C ALA A 22 3.20 16.11 1.13
N GLY A 23 4.23 16.75 0.56
CA GLY A 23 4.08 17.66 -0.59
C GLY A 23 3.52 16.94 -1.83
N TYR A 24 4.02 15.74 -2.14
CA TYR A 24 3.47 14.94 -3.24
C TYR A 24 2.00 14.59 -3.03
N ARG A 25 1.63 14.11 -1.84
CA ARG A 25 0.22 13.79 -1.53
C ARG A 25 -0.68 15.00 -1.69
N GLN A 26 -0.21 16.17 -1.24
CA GLN A 26 -0.97 17.41 -1.37
C GLN A 26 -1.12 17.80 -2.84
N HIS A 27 -0.06 17.73 -3.62
CA HIS A 27 -0.13 17.99 -5.06
C HIS A 27 -1.17 17.11 -5.76
N VAL A 28 -1.25 15.82 -5.41
CA VAL A 28 -2.29 14.92 -5.94
C VAL A 28 -3.70 15.40 -5.58
N LEU A 29 -3.92 15.81 -4.32
CA LEU A 29 -5.21 16.33 -3.88
C LEU A 29 -5.59 17.63 -4.60
N ASP A 30 -4.64 18.55 -4.78
CA ASP A 30 -4.85 19.81 -5.48
C ASP A 30 -5.23 19.56 -6.95
N ARG A 31 -4.50 18.67 -7.63
CA ARG A 31 -4.82 18.30 -9.02
C ARG A 31 -6.20 17.64 -9.16
N LEU A 32 -6.59 16.81 -8.21
CA LEU A 32 -7.92 16.21 -8.20
C LEU A 32 -9.00 17.27 -7.98
N ASN A 33 -8.77 18.20 -7.04
CA ASN A 33 -9.69 19.31 -6.78
C ASN A 33 -9.88 20.21 -8.01
N GLU A 34 -8.79 20.54 -8.74
CA GLU A 34 -8.87 21.29 -10.02
C GLU A 34 -9.73 20.59 -11.08
N PHE A 35 -9.84 19.26 -11.01
CA PHE A 35 -10.67 18.46 -11.91
C PHE A 35 -12.09 18.18 -11.38
N GLY A 36 -12.50 18.83 -10.29
CA GLY A 36 -13.82 18.71 -9.71
C GLY A 36 -14.02 17.52 -8.79
N TYR A 37 -12.92 17.00 -8.18
CA TYR A 37 -12.97 15.89 -7.22
C TYR A 37 -12.62 16.35 -5.82
N SER A 38 -13.37 15.86 -4.83
CA SER A 38 -12.92 15.78 -3.44
C SER A 38 -12.22 14.46 -3.23
N ALA A 39 -11.13 14.47 -2.46
CA ALA A 39 -10.30 13.29 -2.27
C ALA A 39 -9.69 13.23 -0.87
N GLU A 40 -9.52 12.02 -0.36
CA GLU A 40 -8.94 11.78 0.95
C GLU A 40 -8.02 10.56 0.93
N TRP A 41 -6.90 10.67 1.66
CA TRP A 41 -5.95 9.59 1.90
C TRP A 41 -6.22 8.94 3.25
N GLN A 42 -6.29 7.60 3.28
CA GLN A 42 -6.37 6.85 4.53
C GLN A 42 -5.45 5.63 4.53
N GLN A 43 -4.86 5.33 5.69
CA GLN A 43 -4.17 4.06 5.91
C GLN A 43 -5.19 3.01 6.32
N ILE A 44 -5.17 1.88 5.63
CA ILE A 44 -6.04 0.73 5.87
C ILE A 44 -5.16 -0.47 6.24
N GLU A 45 -5.57 -1.20 7.27
CA GLU A 45 -4.95 -2.46 7.66
C GLU A 45 -5.85 -3.63 7.22
N ALA A 46 -5.33 -4.49 6.35
CA ALA A 46 -6.11 -5.58 5.76
C ALA A 46 -6.69 -6.55 6.80
N ARG A 47 -5.99 -6.73 7.94
CA ARG A 47 -6.47 -7.53 9.06
C ARG A 47 -7.84 -7.08 9.58
N GLN A 48 -8.14 -5.80 9.53
CA GLN A 48 -9.42 -5.26 9.97
C GLN A 48 -10.62 -5.67 9.09
N PHE A 49 -10.33 -6.31 7.95
CA PHE A 49 -11.31 -6.77 6.97
C PHE A 49 -11.29 -8.29 6.77
N GLY A 50 -10.89 -9.04 7.79
CA GLY A 50 -10.89 -10.50 7.76
C GLY A 50 -9.69 -11.15 7.04
N VAL A 51 -8.72 -10.37 6.58
CA VAL A 51 -7.51 -10.90 5.93
C VAL A 51 -6.48 -11.29 7.00
N PRO A 52 -6.06 -12.57 7.08
CA PRO A 52 -5.15 -13.07 8.13
C PRO A 52 -3.70 -12.60 7.93
N GLN A 53 -3.50 -11.33 7.65
CA GLN A 53 -2.21 -10.77 7.26
C GLN A 53 -2.04 -9.34 7.79
N LEU A 54 -0.86 -9.03 8.31
CA LEU A 54 -0.43 -7.66 8.62
C LEU A 54 -0.04 -6.96 7.31
N ARG A 55 -1.01 -6.30 6.67
CA ARG A 55 -0.83 -5.65 5.37
C ARG A 55 -1.39 -4.24 5.37
N PRO A 56 -0.64 -3.28 5.92
CA PRO A 56 -1.03 -1.87 5.84
C PRO A 56 -0.91 -1.37 4.40
N ARG A 57 -1.96 -0.66 3.95
CA ARG A 57 -2.03 -0.01 2.65
C ARG A 57 -2.46 1.44 2.81
N PHE A 58 -1.95 2.28 1.95
CA PHE A 58 -2.28 3.69 1.91
C PHE A 58 -3.14 3.95 0.67
N VAL A 59 -4.39 4.29 0.90
CA VAL A 59 -5.43 4.36 -0.14
C VAL A 59 -5.92 5.79 -0.30
N LEU A 60 -6.06 6.23 -1.54
CA LEU A 60 -6.79 7.45 -1.91
C LEU A 60 -8.15 7.06 -2.48
N ILE A 61 -9.18 7.67 -1.94
CA ILE A 61 -10.49 7.72 -2.59
C ILE A 61 -10.72 9.15 -3.06
N ALA A 62 -11.05 9.30 -4.34
CA ALA A 62 -11.49 10.56 -4.91
C ALA A 62 -12.83 10.36 -5.63
N MET A 63 -13.74 11.27 -5.41
CA MET A 63 -15.05 11.27 -6.08
C MET A 63 -15.39 12.68 -6.53
N GLN A 64 -16.18 12.81 -7.62
CA GLN A 64 -16.70 14.12 -7.99
C GLN A 64 -17.41 14.74 -6.77
N HIS A 65 -17.27 16.04 -6.55
CA HIS A 65 -17.71 16.75 -5.33
C HIS A 65 -19.11 16.35 -4.87
N ARG A 66 -20.07 16.23 -5.81
CA ARG A 66 -21.47 15.85 -5.54
C ARG A 66 -21.66 14.46 -4.91
N TYR A 67 -20.68 13.55 -5.05
CA TYR A 67 -20.78 12.20 -4.51
C TYR A 67 -19.96 12.05 -3.22
N PHE A 68 -18.87 12.81 -3.08
CA PHE A 68 -17.91 12.63 -1.99
C PHE A 68 -18.52 12.92 -0.60
N HIS A 69 -19.48 13.84 -0.50
CA HIS A 69 -20.13 14.18 0.77
C HIS A 69 -20.86 12.99 1.42
N SER A 70 -21.28 12.02 0.61
CA SER A 70 -21.95 10.79 1.08
C SER A 70 -20.96 9.65 1.28
N PHE A 71 -19.67 9.84 0.99
CA PHE A 71 -18.68 8.80 1.17
C PHE A 71 -18.27 8.69 2.64
N ASN A 72 -18.28 7.45 3.13
CA ASN A 72 -17.76 7.10 4.44
C ASN A 72 -16.78 5.94 4.30
N TRP A 73 -15.64 6.06 4.94
CA TRP A 73 -14.68 4.95 4.98
C TRP A 73 -15.30 3.73 5.63
N PRO A 74 -15.05 2.51 5.10
CA PRO A 74 -15.60 1.31 5.70
C PRO A 74 -15.02 1.08 7.10
N LYS A 75 -15.89 0.68 8.02
CA LYS A 75 -15.49 0.33 9.39
C LYS A 75 -14.84 -1.05 9.43
N PRO A 76 -13.93 -1.30 10.39
CA PRO A 76 -13.42 -2.63 10.65
C PRO A 76 -14.54 -3.66 10.80
N GLN A 77 -14.36 -4.85 10.22
CA GLN A 77 -15.36 -5.93 10.20
C GLN A 77 -15.12 -6.99 11.30
N GLY A 78 -14.18 -6.75 12.21
CA GLY A 78 -13.82 -7.67 13.28
C GLY A 78 -12.38 -8.16 13.17
N GLU A 79 -12.04 -9.18 13.96
CA GLU A 79 -10.71 -9.78 13.95
C GLU A 79 -10.60 -10.81 12.83
N ALA A 80 -9.47 -10.78 12.13
CA ALA A 80 -9.14 -11.79 11.13
C ALA A 80 -8.72 -13.11 11.80
N PRO A 81 -8.97 -14.25 11.16
CA PRO A 81 -8.45 -15.54 11.61
C PRO A 81 -6.90 -15.52 11.59
N THR A 82 -6.32 -16.48 12.28
CA THR A 82 -4.87 -16.70 12.30
C THR A 82 -4.40 -17.49 11.07
N VAL A 83 -3.09 -17.54 10.83
CA VAL A 83 -2.51 -18.39 9.77
C VAL A 83 -2.89 -19.86 9.97
N GLY A 84 -2.81 -20.35 11.20
CA GLY A 84 -3.13 -21.74 11.52
C GLY A 84 -4.59 -22.08 11.22
N GLU A 85 -5.52 -21.23 11.65
CA GLU A 85 -6.96 -21.41 11.39
C GLU A 85 -7.27 -21.36 9.89
N THR A 86 -6.70 -20.39 9.19
CA THR A 86 -6.93 -20.17 7.76
C THR A 86 -6.44 -21.31 6.87
N LEU A 87 -5.31 -21.94 7.25
CA LEU A 87 -4.68 -22.96 6.40
C LEU A 87 -4.93 -24.40 6.86
N ARG A 88 -5.64 -24.61 7.96
CA ARG A 88 -5.85 -25.94 8.56
C ARG A 88 -6.40 -26.96 7.58
N ASP A 89 -7.46 -26.62 6.86
CA ASP A 89 -8.13 -27.50 5.90
C ASP A 89 -7.23 -27.84 4.71
N ILE A 90 -6.50 -26.84 4.17
CA ILE A 90 -5.56 -27.04 3.06
C ILE A 90 -4.39 -27.92 3.50
N MET A 91 -3.82 -27.66 4.68
CA MET A 91 -2.74 -28.47 5.25
C MET A 91 -3.16 -29.92 5.44
N LYS A 92 -4.38 -30.15 5.95
CA LYS A 92 -4.97 -31.50 6.09
C LYS A 92 -5.19 -32.16 4.75
N ARG A 93 -5.81 -31.48 3.79
CA ARG A 93 -6.10 -31.99 2.44
C ARG A 93 -4.82 -32.38 1.68
N LYS A 94 -3.77 -31.55 1.80
CA LYS A 94 -2.47 -31.81 1.16
C LYS A 94 -1.60 -32.78 1.94
N LYS A 95 -2.07 -33.31 3.09
CA LYS A 95 -1.32 -34.26 3.96
C LYS A 95 0.08 -33.75 4.31
N VAL A 96 0.16 -32.46 4.69
CA VAL A 96 1.43 -31.82 5.04
C VAL A 96 2.03 -32.41 6.32
N PHE A 97 1.19 -32.81 7.26
CA PHE A 97 1.54 -33.45 8.53
C PHE A 97 1.06 -34.90 8.55
N ASP A 98 1.73 -35.75 9.32
CA ASP A 98 1.50 -37.19 9.38
C ASP A 98 0.14 -37.55 10.00
N ASP A 99 -0.30 -36.75 10.97
CA ASP A 99 -1.56 -36.97 11.70
C ASP A 99 -2.21 -35.64 12.12
N ASP A 100 -3.40 -35.77 12.70
CA ASP A 100 -4.18 -34.63 13.16
C ASP A 100 -3.55 -33.97 14.43
N ASP A 101 -2.76 -34.68 15.23
CA ASP A 101 -2.11 -34.13 16.41
C ASP A 101 -0.97 -33.19 16.00
N ALA A 102 -0.15 -33.61 15.05
CA ALA A 102 0.90 -32.76 14.47
C ALA A 102 0.30 -31.52 13.78
N LEU A 103 -0.79 -31.69 13.03
CA LEU A 103 -1.53 -30.58 12.43
C LEU A 103 -2.06 -29.61 13.51
N ASN A 104 -2.71 -30.13 14.56
CA ASN A 104 -3.24 -29.31 15.64
C ASN A 104 -2.13 -28.57 16.41
N ALA A 105 -1.00 -29.21 16.62
CA ALA A 105 0.19 -28.56 17.22
C ALA A 105 0.69 -27.41 16.36
N TRP A 106 0.77 -27.60 15.04
CA TRP A 106 1.15 -26.54 14.11
C TRP A 106 0.11 -25.39 14.08
N VAL A 107 -1.20 -25.68 14.06
CA VAL A 107 -2.25 -24.65 14.13
C VAL A 107 -2.09 -23.77 15.36
N LYS A 108 -1.79 -24.37 16.53
CA LYS A 108 -1.52 -23.64 17.76
C LYS A 108 -0.26 -22.76 17.66
N LEU A 109 0.80 -23.26 17.01
CA LEU A 109 2.05 -22.52 16.79
C LEU A 109 1.83 -21.33 15.84
N ALA A 110 1.03 -21.54 14.77
CA ALA A 110 0.71 -20.51 13.76
C ALA A 110 -0.48 -19.61 14.18
N ASN A 111 -0.74 -19.47 15.48
CA ASN A 111 -1.84 -18.67 16.05
C ASN A 111 -1.54 -17.17 16.04
N ARG A 112 -1.26 -16.60 14.87
CA ARG A 112 -1.05 -15.16 14.64
C ARG A 112 -1.27 -14.80 13.16
N PRO A 113 -1.43 -13.50 12.83
CA PRO A 113 -1.54 -13.05 11.44
C PRO A 113 -0.21 -13.22 10.70
N ALA A 114 -0.30 -13.49 9.40
CA ALA A 114 0.86 -13.56 8.51
C ALA A 114 1.59 -12.20 8.41
N PRO A 115 2.92 -12.18 8.25
CA PRO A 115 3.64 -11.01 7.78
C PRO A 115 3.13 -10.60 6.39
N THR A 116 3.36 -9.34 5.99
CA THR A 116 3.00 -8.87 4.64
C THR A 116 3.58 -9.78 3.56
N ILE A 117 2.71 -10.41 2.77
CA ILE A 117 3.09 -11.16 1.57
C ILE A 117 3.43 -10.16 0.47
N VAL A 118 4.64 -10.28 -0.07
CA VAL A 118 5.15 -9.43 -1.15
C VAL A 118 5.26 -10.25 -2.42
N GLY A 119 5.05 -9.65 -3.59
CA GLY A 119 5.03 -10.34 -4.89
C GLY A 119 6.37 -10.93 -5.35
N GLY A 120 7.35 -11.05 -4.44
CA GLY A 120 8.70 -11.50 -4.73
C GLY A 120 9.55 -10.43 -5.42
N SER A 121 10.86 -10.53 -5.29
CA SER A 121 11.80 -9.64 -5.97
C SER A 121 12.59 -10.42 -7.01
N LYS A 122 12.62 -9.94 -8.26
CA LYS A 122 13.49 -10.47 -9.30
C LYS A 122 14.99 -10.43 -8.90
N LYS A 123 15.35 -9.55 -7.95
CA LYS A 123 16.73 -9.40 -7.46
C LYS A 123 17.15 -10.46 -6.43
N HIS A 124 16.20 -11.16 -5.79
CA HIS A 124 16.46 -12.04 -4.65
C HIS A 124 16.12 -13.51 -4.95
N GLY A 125 16.16 -13.94 -6.20
CA GLY A 125 16.18 -15.37 -6.54
C GLY A 125 14.82 -16.06 -6.62
N GLY A 126 13.71 -15.34 -6.71
CA GLY A 126 12.42 -15.99 -6.98
C GLY A 126 11.33 -15.70 -5.95
N ALA A 127 10.35 -16.61 -5.87
CA ALA A 127 9.24 -16.52 -4.95
C ALA A 127 9.67 -16.98 -3.56
N ASP A 128 9.75 -16.04 -2.62
CA ASP A 128 9.95 -16.31 -1.18
C ASP A 128 8.99 -15.45 -0.35
N LEU A 129 8.83 -15.77 0.93
CA LEU A 129 7.88 -15.09 1.81
C LEU A 129 8.40 -13.76 2.38
N GLY A 130 9.36 -13.13 1.70
CA GLY A 130 9.81 -11.78 2.02
C GLY A 130 11.23 -11.67 2.56
N PRO A 131 11.60 -10.49 3.11
CA PRO A 131 12.92 -10.23 3.63
C PRO A 131 13.23 -11.06 4.90
N THR A 132 14.47 -11.07 5.34
CA THR A 132 14.95 -11.87 6.48
C THR A 132 14.06 -11.76 7.72
N ARG A 133 13.62 -10.55 8.07
CA ARG A 133 12.70 -10.34 9.21
C ARG A 133 11.37 -11.08 9.04
N ALA A 134 10.80 -11.06 7.84
CA ALA A 134 9.55 -11.79 7.55
C ALA A 134 9.80 -13.31 7.61
N LYS A 135 10.92 -13.80 7.07
CA LYS A 135 11.28 -15.23 7.14
C LYS A 135 11.45 -15.72 8.57
N LEU A 136 12.01 -14.90 9.47
CA LEU A 136 12.07 -15.22 10.89
C LEU A 136 10.67 -15.33 11.50
N ALA A 137 9.79 -14.38 11.22
CA ALA A 137 8.41 -14.44 11.70
C ALA A 137 7.63 -15.65 11.16
N TRP A 138 7.88 -16.06 9.91
CA TRP A 138 7.36 -17.32 9.35
C TRP A 138 7.91 -18.55 10.04
N LYS A 139 9.22 -18.58 10.31
CA LYS A 139 9.86 -19.66 11.05
C LYS A 139 9.25 -19.83 12.45
N ASP A 140 8.97 -18.73 13.15
CA ASP A 140 8.32 -18.74 14.46
C ASP A 140 6.89 -19.32 14.41
N MET A 141 6.27 -19.37 13.24
CA MET A 141 4.99 -20.01 12.97
C MET A 141 5.13 -21.42 12.39
N GLY A 142 6.33 -21.98 12.39
CA GLY A 142 6.60 -23.29 11.82
C GLY A 142 6.42 -23.34 10.30
N VAL A 143 6.81 -22.29 9.59
CA VAL A 143 6.72 -22.18 8.11
C VAL A 143 8.09 -21.82 7.54
N ASP A 144 8.56 -22.58 6.55
CA ASP A 144 9.77 -22.24 5.79
C ASP A 144 9.48 -21.11 4.77
N GLY A 145 9.97 -19.91 5.08
CA GLY A 145 9.83 -18.73 4.24
C GLY A 145 10.82 -18.62 3.06
N HIS A 146 11.75 -19.58 2.88
CA HIS A 146 12.81 -19.51 1.85
C HIS A 146 12.38 -19.98 0.46
N GLY A 147 11.11 -20.06 0.17
CA GLY A 147 10.56 -20.42 -1.11
C GLY A 147 9.13 -20.88 -1.00
N LEU A 148 8.59 -21.40 -2.10
CA LEU A 148 7.25 -21.97 -2.16
C LEU A 148 7.30 -23.42 -2.61
N HIS A 149 6.35 -24.20 -2.12
CA HIS A 149 6.05 -25.52 -2.64
C HIS A 149 5.14 -25.42 -3.89
N ASP A 150 5.16 -26.42 -4.74
CA ASP A 150 4.26 -26.49 -5.91
C ASP A 150 2.87 -27.00 -5.47
N ASP A 151 1.79 -26.43 -6.05
CA ASP A 151 0.42 -26.86 -5.71
C ASP A 151 0.15 -28.33 -6.09
N ASP A 152 0.76 -28.81 -7.19
CA ASP A 152 0.51 -30.12 -7.78
C ASP A 152 1.43 -31.23 -7.24
N LYS A 153 2.36 -30.88 -6.34
CA LYS A 153 3.31 -31.85 -5.79
C LYS A 153 2.93 -32.24 -4.36
N PRO A 154 3.04 -33.54 -4.02
CA PRO A 154 2.88 -33.98 -2.64
C PRO A 154 4.05 -33.49 -1.79
N TYR A 155 3.78 -33.23 -0.51
CA TYR A 155 4.84 -33.01 0.47
C TYR A 155 5.59 -34.32 0.73
N SER A 156 6.91 -34.28 0.74
CA SER A 156 7.74 -35.46 1.02
C SER A 156 8.03 -35.55 2.52
N ARG A 157 7.75 -36.72 3.12
CA ARG A 157 8.08 -37.00 4.53
C ARG A 157 9.58 -36.95 4.82
N ASN A 158 10.40 -37.16 3.79
CA ASN A 158 11.87 -37.12 3.91
C ASN A 158 12.45 -35.72 3.61
N ASP A 159 11.63 -34.71 3.40
CA ASP A 159 12.11 -33.36 3.18
C ASP A 159 12.63 -32.78 4.52
N ARG A 160 13.96 -32.66 4.61
CA ARG A 160 14.63 -32.10 5.79
C ARG A 160 14.16 -30.68 6.12
N SER A 161 13.63 -29.93 5.13
CA SER A 161 13.10 -28.59 5.34
C SER A 161 11.84 -28.63 6.20
N ILE A 162 10.98 -29.64 6.03
CA ILE A 162 9.74 -29.79 6.82
C ILE A 162 10.05 -30.05 8.29
N THR A 163 11.08 -30.86 8.57
CA THR A 163 11.44 -31.24 9.95
C THR A 163 12.20 -30.15 10.69
N ALA A 164 12.98 -29.31 9.99
CA ALA A 164 13.83 -28.29 10.60
C ALA A 164 13.20 -26.87 10.63
N LEU A 165 12.46 -26.49 9.58
CA LEU A 165 11.93 -25.14 9.40
C LEU A 165 10.40 -25.09 9.25
N GLY A 166 9.77 -26.24 9.14
CA GLY A 166 8.36 -26.40 8.78
C GLY A 166 8.13 -26.47 7.26
N PRO A 167 6.88 -26.64 6.82
CA PRO A 167 6.53 -26.72 5.41
C PRO A 167 6.66 -25.37 4.69
N LYS A 168 7.03 -25.41 3.41
CA LYS A 168 6.85 -24.27 2.51
C LYS A 168 5.39 -24.15 2.11
N LEU A 169 4.86 -22.94 2.04
CA LEU A 169 3.51 -22.70 1.57
C LEU A 169 3.42 -22.89 0.04
N THR A 170 2.26 -23.33 -0.44
CA THR A 170 1.95 -23.33 -1.87
C THR A 170 1.33 -21.99 -2.31
N PRO A 171 1.28 -21.68 -3.63
CA PRO A 171 0.52 -20.54 -4.14
C PRO A 171 -0.93 -20.49 -3.66
N GLU A 172 -1.63 -21.63 -3.59
CA GLU A 172 -2.98 -21.73 -3.06
C GLU A 172 -3.07 -21.27 -1.59
N MET A 173 -2.15 -21.71 -0.74
CA MET A 173 -2.09 -21.29 0.66
C MET A 173 -1.82 -19.79 0.79
N VAL A 174 -0.92 -19.28 -0.03
CA VAL A 174 -0.60 -17.84 -0.05
C VAL A 174 -1.79 -17.01 -0.54
N ALA A 175 -2.52 -17.49 -1.55
CA ALA A 175 -3.74 -16.85 -2.02
C ALA A 175 -4.80 -16.77 -0.91
N ARG A 176 -5.02 -17.87 -0.18
CA ARG A 176 -5.95 -17.91 0.96
C ARG A 176 -5.56 -16.89 2.05
N LEU A 177 -4.27 -16.77 2.38
CA LEU A 177 -3.77 -15.77 3.34
C LEU A 177 -3.88 -14.32 2.83
N GLN A 178 -4.00 -14.10 1.53
CA GLN A 178 -4.23 -12.79 0.92
C GLN A 178 -5.72 -12.44 0.85
N GLY A 179 -6.61 -13.37 1.21
CA GLY A 179 -8.06 -13.18 1.19
C GLY A 179 -8.75 -13.68 -0.07
N TRP A 180 -8.03 -14.45 -0.92
CA TRP A 180 -8.65 -15.21 -2.01
C TRP A 180 -9.18 -16.51 -1.46
N ASP A 181 -10.49 -16.73 -1.56
CA ASP A 181 -11.11 -18.00 -1.18
C ASP A 181 -11.98 -18.52 -2.31
N ASP A 182 -12.35 -19.81 -2.22
CA ASP A 182 -13.09 -20.49 -3.28
C ASP A 182 -14.59 -20.15 -3.27
N ALA A 183 -15.09 -19.55 -2.19
CA ALA A 183 -16.52 -19.28 -2.04
C ALA A 183 -16.93 -17.92 -2.65
N GLU A 184 -16.22 -16.86 -2.31
CA GLU A 184 -16.59 -15.50 -2.72
C GLU A 184 -15.55 -14.85 -3.64
N PHE A 185 -14.27 -15.14 -3.44
CA PHE A 185 -13.17 -14.50 -4.13
C PHE A 185 -12.32 -15.50 -4.92
N SER A 186 -12.99 -16.32 -5.74
CA SER A 186 -12.32 -17.26 -6.64
C SER A 186 -11.57 -16.51 -7.75
N TRP A 187 -10.34 -16.93 -8.02
CA TRP A 187 -9.53 -16.37 -9.10
C TRP A 187 -8.51 -17.37 -9.63
N ASP A 188 -8.41 -17.49 -10.94
CA ASP A 188 -7.43 -18.32 -11.62
C ASP A 188 -6.13 -17.56 -11.85
N PHE A 189 -5.11 -17.90 -11.07
CA PHE A 189 -3.78 -17.34 -11.25
C PHE A 189 -3.02 -18.08 -12.33
N GLU A 190 -2.45 -17.35 -13.27
CA GLU A 190 -1.80 -17.90 -14.45
C GLU A 190 -0.30 -18.12 -14.28
N GLY A 191 0.22 -19.13 -15.01
CA GLY A 191 1.63 -19.43 -15.10
C GLY A 191 2.17 -20.35 -13.99
N ARG A 192 3.49 -20.43 -13.88
CA ARG A 192 4.16 -21.28 -12.89
C ARG A 192 4.16 -20.60 -11.50
N LYS A 193 4.52 -21.36 -10.47
CA LYS A 193 4.60 -20.97 -9.07
C LYS A 193 5.05 -19.51 -8.81
N THR A 194 6.15 -19.09 -9.39
CA THR A 194 6.67 -17.72 -9.20
C THR A 194 5.77 -16.64 -9.82
N ALA A 195 5.15 -16.93 -10.97
CA ALA A 195 4.22 -16.01 -11.62
C ALA A 195 2.93 -15.88 -10.81
N LYS A 196 2.35 -17.00 -10.39
CA LYS A 196 1.18 -17.03 -9.49
C LYS A 196 1.45 -16.24 -8.20
N TYR A 197 2.56 -16.54 -7.53
CA TYR A 197 2.93 -15.84 -6.29
C TYR A 197 3.06 -14.32 -6.48
N ARG A 198 3.62 -13.88 -7.61
CA ARG A 198 3.72 -12.45 -7.91
C ARG A 198 2.36 -11.79 -8.10
N GLN A 199 1.45 -12.44 -8.82
CA GLN A 199 0.08 -11.97 -8.99
C GLN A 199 -0.61 -11.84 -7.63
N ILE A 200 -0.56 -12.89 -6.81
CA ILE A 200 -1.14 -12.92 -5.47
C ILE A 200 -0.56 -11.81 -4.59
N GLY A 201 0.76 -11.76 -4.44
CA GLY A 201 1.41 -10.84 -3.52
C GLY A 201 1.31 -9.36 -3.91
N ASN A 202 1.14 -9.06 -5.20
CA ASN A 202 0.92 -7.69 -5.69
C ASN A 202 -0.56 -7.28 -5.69
N ALA A 203 -1.47 -8.23 -5.59
CA ALA A 203 -2.89 -7.91 -5.57
C ALA A 203 -3.30 -7.17 -4.29
N PHE A 204 -4.27 -6.28 -4.43
CA PHE A 204 -4.97 -5.72 -3.30
C PHE A 204 -5.92 -6.78 -2.73
N PRO A 205 -5.97 -6.99 -1.39
CA PRO A 205 -6.79 -8.05 -0.81
C PRO A 205 -8.26 -7.92 -1.17
N PRO A 206 -8.91 -8.96 -1.71
CA PRO A 206 -10.30 -8.90 -2.15
C PRO A 206 -11.30 -8.43 -1.09
N PRO A 207 -11.22 -8.88 0.19
CA PRO A 207 -12.14 -8.38 1.22
C PRO A 207 -12.04 -6.87 1.44
N VAL A 208 -10.83 -6.31 1.39
CA VAL A 208 -10.61 -4.86 1.50
C VAL A 208 -11.16 -4.14 0.27
N ALA A 209 -10.90 -4.68 -0.93
CA ALA A 209 -11.42 -4.13 -2.18
C ALA A 209 -12.95 -4.11 -2.19
N LYS A 210 -13.60 -5.18 -1.72
CA LYS A 210 -15.06 -5.27 -1.57
C LYS A 210 -15.59 -4.21 -0.62
N ALA A 211 -14.99 -4.06 0.57
CA ALA A 211 -15.41 -3.07 1.56
C ALA A 211 -15.34 -1.64 1.01
N LEU A 212 -14.23 -1.29 0.34
CA LEU A 212 -14.07 0.02 -0.31
C LEU A 212 -15.02 0.19 -1.50
N GLY A 213 -15.18 -0.84 -2.31
CA GLY A 213 -16.11 -0.82 -3.45
C GLY A 213 -17.55 -0.59 -3.01
N LEU A 214 -18.00 -1.24 -1.93
CA LEU A 214 -19.32 -1.02 -1.34
C LEU A 214 -19.48 0.40 -0.78
N ALA A 215 -18.47 0.94 -0.13
CA ALA A 215 -18.48 2.31 0.37
C ALA A 215 -18.63 3.32 -0.77
N ILE A 216 -17.88 3.14 -1.86
CA ILE A 216 -17.98 3.95 -3.08
C ILE A 216 -19.37 3.78 -3.72
N PHE A 217 -19.85 2.56 -3.87
CA PHE A 217 -21.16 2.25 -4.45
C PHE A 217 -22.29 2.94 -3.66
N ASN A 218 -22.26 2.84 -2.34
CA ASN A 218 -23.24 3.49 -1.46
C ASN A 218 -23.22 5.01 -1.62
N ALA A 219 -22.05 5.63 -1.68
CA ALA A 219 -21.91 7.06 -1.88
C ALA A 219 -22.44 7.51 -3.25
N LEU A 220 -22.17 6.75 -4.31
CA LEU A 220 -22.67 7.03 -5.65
C LEU A 220 -24.21 6.97 -5.74
N ASN A 221 -24.85 6.07 -4.97
CA ASN A 221 -26.30 5.90 -4.95
C ASN A 221 -26.99 6.88 -4.01
N ALA A 222 -26.38 7.23 -2.88
CA ALA A 222 -26.95 8.20 -1.93
C ALA A 222 -27.03 9.62 -2.51
N ALA A 223 -26.14 10.00 -3.41
CA ALA A 223 -26.13 11.30 -4.05
C ALA A 223 -27.33 11.55 -5.01
N ASN A 224 -28.16 10.54 -5.25
CA ASN A 224 -29.43 10.72 -5.97
C ASN A 224 -30.56 11.25 -5.06
N ALA A 225 -30.34 11.34 -3.73
CA ALA A 225 -31.25 12.02 -2.83
C ALA A 225 -30.95 13.54 -2.83
N PRO A 226 -31.97 14.43 -2.82
CA PRO A 226 -31.73 15.87 -2.77
C PRO A 226 -31.11 16.26 -1.44
N ALA A 227 -29.81 16.41 -1.40
CA ALA A 227 -29.06 16.89 -0.25
C ALA A 227 -28.52 18.29 -0.53
N ALA A 228 -28.70 19.20 0.42
CA ALA A 228 -28.09 20.52 0.40
C ALA A 228 -26.56 20.36 0.28
N MET A 229 -25.95 21.06 -0.66
CA MET A 229 -24.51 21.13 -0.82
C MET A 229 -23.89 21.61 0.50
N PRO A 230 -23.04 20.85 1.19
CA PRO A 230 -22.30 21.41 2.28
C PRO A 230 -21.27 22.39 1.72
N GLU A 231 -21.35 23.62 2.18
CA GLU A 231 -20.31 24.61 1.94
C GLU A 231 -18.99 24.04 2.48
N ASN A 232 -17.98 23.95 1.59
CA ASN A 232 -16.56 23.74 1.89
C ASN A 232 -16.26 23.01 3.21
N SER A 233 -16.45 21.72 3.28
CA SER A 233 -15.74 20.92 4.27
C SER A 233 -14.27 20.89 3.82
N ALA A 234 -13.49 21.83 4.33
CA ALA A 234 -12.04 21.84 4.17
C ALA A 234 -11.52 20.48 4.65
N ILE A 235 -11.12 19.64 3.70
CA ILE A 235 -10.52 18.35 3.98
C ILE A 235 -9.30 18.61 4.85
N LYS A 236 -9.38 18.29 6.14
CA LYS A 236 -8.25 18.30 7.08
C LYS A 236 -7.30 17.14 6.75
N SER A 237 -6.79 17.06 5.52
CA SER A 237 -5.62 16.26 5.28
C SER A 237 -4.44 16.97 5.94
N ALA A 238 -3.51 16.21 6.52
CA ALA A 238 -2.28 16.76 7.09
C ALA A 238 -1.43 17.34 5.94
N VAL A 239 -1.74 18.56 5.57
CA VAL A 239 -1.06 19.31 4.52
C VAL A 239 0.28 19.73 5.07
N ASP A 240 1.34 19.59 4.28
CA ASP A 240 2.62 20.22 4.63
C ASP A 240 2.42 21.74 4.63
N PRO A 241 2.57 22.43 5.78
CA PRO A 241 2.27 23.85 5.89
C PRO A 241 3.18 24.71 5.01
N ILE A 242 4.41 24.29 4.77
CA ILE A 242 5.38 25.02 3.93
C ILE A 242 5.01 24.89 2.46
N TYR A 243 4.63 23.68 2.01
CA TYR A 243 4.10 23.50 0.67
C TYR A 243 2.89 24.40 0.42
N ARG A 244 1.93 24.45 1.36
CA ARG A 244 0.74 25.31 1.24
C ARG A 244 1.12 26.78 1.08
N VAL A 245 1.97 27.31 1.97
CA VAL A 245 2.39 28.71 1.93
C VAL A 245 3.07 29.06 0.61
N LEU A 246 4.00 28.23 0.14
CA LEU A 246 4.70 28.47 -1.14
C LEU A 246 3.78 28.38 -2.35
N ARG A 247 2.85 27.40 -2.36
CA ARG A 247 1.87 27.22 -3.44
C ARG A 247 0.90 28.41 -3.52
N ASP A 248 0.32 28.79 -2.37
CA ASP A 248 -0.70 29.83 -2.31
C ASP A 248 -0.12 31.23 -2.54
N SER A 249 1.15 31.44 -2.20
CA SER A 249 1.85 32.68 -2.50
C SER A 249 2.16 32.84 -3.99
N GLY A 250 2.67 31.79 -4.63
CA GLY A 250 3.17 31.88 -6.02
C GLY A 250 4.38 32.80 -6.22
N GLU A 251 4.84 33.49 -5.17
CA GLU A 251 5.90 34.49 -5.19
C GLU A 251 7.16 33.99 -4.47
N TYR A 252 8.27 34.72 -4.67
CA TYR A 252 9.50 34.47 -3.93
C TYR A 252 9.36 34.91 -2.47
N MET A 253 9.60 34.00 -1.53
CA MET A 253 9.51 34.25 -0.09
C MET A 253 10.79 33.86 0.63
N THR A 254 11.20 34.65 1.61
CA THR A 254 12.31 34.30 2.51
C THR A 254 11.88 33.20 3.49
N VAL A 255 12.83 32.53 4.11
CA VAL A 255 12.57 31.53 5.15
C VAL A 255 11.75 32.13 6.29
N ALA A 256 12.06 33.39 6.69
CA ALA A 256 11.33 34.11 7.72
C ALA A 256 9.89 34.41 7.32
N ASP A 257 9.65 34.84 6.07
CA ASP A 257 8.28 35.08 5.57
C ASP A 257 7.44 33.82 5.55
N ILE A 258 8.04 32.71 5.13
CA ILE A 258 7.39 31.40 5.10
C ILE A 258 7.04 30.95 6.52
N ALA A 259 7.97 31.10 7.48
CA ALA A 259 7.74 30.75 8.87
C ALA A 259 6.58 31.58 9.46
N ASN A 260 6.56 32.89 9.22
CA ASN A 260 5.54 33.81 9.71
C ASN A 260 4.14 33.55 9.10
N LYS A 261 4.06 33.13 7.84
CA LYS A 261 2.79 32.79 7.18
C LYS A 261 2.31 31.37 7.46
N SER A 262 3.17 30.54 8.04
CA SER A 262 2.79 29.19 8.40
C SER A 262 1.86 29.19 9.62
N GLU A 263 0.68 28.59 9.52
CA GLU A 263 -0.25 28.40 10.65
C GLU A 263 0.30 27.46 11.73
N ALA A 264 1.33 26.68 11.42
CA ALA A 264 2.06 25.86 12.37
C ALA A 264 3.23 26.69 12.94
N TYR A 265 3.49 26.59 14.24
CA TYR A 265 4.70 27.15 14.85
C TYR A 265 5.95 26.44 14.28
N VAL A 266 6.40 26.88 13.14
CA VAL A 266 7.56 26.31 12.43
C VAL A 266 8.67 27.34 12.49
N ASN A 267 9.82 26.95 13.05
CA ASN A 267 10.99 27.81 13.05
C ASN A 267 11.70 27.80 11.69
N GLU A 268 12.59 28.76 11.46
CA GLU A 268 13.31 28.91 10.18
C GLU A 268 14.13 27.66 9.80
N LEU A 269 14.71 26.96 10.77
CA LEU A 269 15.47 25.72 10.54
C LEU A 269 14.58 24.61 9.99
N GLU A 270 13.37 24.47 10.54
CA GLU A 270 12.41 23.48 10.05
C GLU A 270 11.86 23.88 8.69
N VAL A 271 11.65 25.18 8.41
CA VAL A 271 11.29 25.68 7.06
C VAL A 271 12.36 25.27 6.05
N ALA A 272 13.64 25.57 6.31
CA ALA A 272 14.75 25.20 5.43
C ALA A 272 14.83 23.70 5.19
N ARG A 273 14.65 22.89 6.24
CA ARG A 273 14.60 21.43 6.14
C ARG A 273 13.45 20.95 5.26
N ARG A 274 12.26 21.53 5.39
CA ARG A 274 11.08 21.15 4.59
C ARG A 274 11.21 21.59 3.15
N ILE A 275 11.77 22.78 2.87
CA ILE A 275 12.11 23.21 1.52
C ILE A 275 13.04 22.19 0.85
N ASN A 276 14.07 21.71 1.55
CA ASN A 276 14.96 20.67 1.04
C ASN A 276 14.24 19.34 0.79
N LEU A 277 13.21 18.98 1.57
CA LEU A 277 12.38 17.80 1.31
C LEU A 277 11.49 18.03 0.09
N LEU A 278 10.89 19.20 -0.06
CA LEU A 278 10.05 19.55 -1.20
C LEU A 278 10.84 19.59 -2.50
N SER A 279 12.11 20.03 -2.49
CA SER A 279 12.97 20.07 -3.68
C SER A 279 13.24 18.70 -4.31
N ARG A 280 12.92 17.61 -3.63
CA ARG A 280 12.97 16.25 -4.19
C ARG A 280 11.82 15.95 -5.13
N ASP A 281 10.68 16.57 -4.91
CA ASP A 281 9.43 16.31 -5.63
C ASP A 281 9.03 17.50 -6.52
N PHE A 282 9.54 18.69 -6.23
CA PHE A 282 9.23 19.95 -6.92
C PHE A 282 10.50 20.69 -7.34
N ASP A 283 10.39 21.50 -8.39
CA ASP A 283 11.36 22.53 -8.66
C ASP A 283 11.21 23.61 -7.60
N ILE A 284 12.27 23.87 -6.84
CA ILE A 284 12.33 24.99 -5.93
C ILE A 284 13.25 26.02 -6.57
N GLU A 285 12.66 27.13 -6.96
CA GLU A 285 13.40 28.24 -7.53
C GLU A 285 13.98 29.09 -6.40
N GLU A 286 15.26 29.38 -6.49
CA GLU A 286 16.00 30.22 -5.52
C GLU A 286 16.36 31.54 -6.14
N LYS A 287 16.22 32.63 -5.40
CA LYS A 287 16.62 33.97 -5.79
C LYS A 287 17.30 34.65 -4.62
N GLU A 288 18.53 35.08 -4.84
CA GLU A 288 19.27 35.88 -3.86
C GLU A 288 19.09 37.38 -4.15
N ARG A 289 18.74 38.13 -3.11
CA ARG A 289 18.67 39.59 -3.13
C ARG A 289 19.12 40.13 -1.80
N ASP A 290 20.08 41.09 -1.81
CA ASP A 290 20.63 41.76 -0.62
C ASP A 290 21.14 40.77 0.47
N GLY A 291 21.74 39.64 0.03
CA GLY A 291 22.24 38.57 0.91
C GLY A 291 21.16 37.68 1.52
N LEU A 292 19.90 37.84 1.11
CA LEU A 292 18.77 36.98 1.52
C LEU A 292 18.35 36.06 0.39
N ILE A 293 18.24 34.77 0.69
CA ILE A 293 17.72 33.75 -0.25
C ILE A 293 16.21 33.67 -0.09
N SER A 294 15.52 33.78 -1.20
CA SER A 294 14.06 33.62 -1.30
C SER A 294 13.72 32.42 -2.17
N TYR A 295 12.67 31.74 -1.85
CA TYR A 295 12.23 30.48 -2.47
C TYR A 295 10.86 30.65 -3.11
N ARG A 296 10.66 30.02 -4.27
CA ARG A 296 9.37 29.89 -4.94
C ARG A 296 9.12 28.45 -5.34
N LEU A 297 7.88 27.98 -5.19
CA LEU A 297 7.48 26.65 -5.63
C LEU A 297 7.29 26.65 -7.16
N GLY A 298 8.07 25.83 -7.83
CA GLY A 298 7.95 25.57 -9.27
C GLY A 298 7.15 24.31 -9.57
N GLY A 299 7.39 23.72 -10.73
CA GLY A 299 6.69 22.53 -11.22
C GLY A 299 6.99 21.27 -10.43
N PHE A 300 6.05 20.31 -10.46
CA PHE A 300 6.27 18.97 -9.92
C PHE A 300 7.21 18.18 -10.84
N ARG A 301 8.27 17.59 -10.28
CA ARG A 301 9.34 16.86 -11.00
C ARG A 301 8.99 15.43 -11.43
N ALA A 302 7.75 15.01 -11.34
CA ALA A 302 7.28 13.72 -11.85
C ALA A 302 8.25 12.53 -11.67
N PHE A 303 8.76 12.30 -10.47
CA PHE A 303 9.68 11.19 -10.16
C PHE A 303 11.01 11.17 -10.92
N THR A 304 11.47 12.31 -11.48
CA THR A 304 12.72 12.41 -12.24
C THR A 304 13.95 11.92 -11.46
N GLY A 305 13.99 12.08 -10.14
CA GLY A 305 15.06 11.53 -9.31
C GLY A 305 15.13 9.99 -9.21
N GLN A 306 14.23 9.27 -9.89
CA GLN A 306 14.33 7.81 -10.03
C GLN A 306 14.95 7.39 -11.38
N GLN A 307 14.98 8.24 -12.38
CA GLN A 307 15.53 7.90 -13.71
C GLN A 307 17.04 7.67 -13.67
N ASP A 308 17.77 8.42 -12.84
CA ASP A 308 19.23 8.30 -12.70
C ASP A 308 19.68 7.33 -11.59
N HIS A 309 18.75 6.62 -10.96
CA HIS A 309 19.12 5.68 -9.93
C HIS A 309 19.67 4.39 -10.58
N SER A 310 20.84 3.93 -10.13
CA SER A 310 21.53 2.69 -10.62
C SER A 310 20.61 1.45 -10.71
N ARG A 311 19.46 1.45 -10.03
CA ARG A 311 18.40 0.46 -10.16
C ARG A 311 17.74 0.46 -11.55
N HIS A 312 17.66 1.59 -12.24
CA HIS A 312 17.07 1.67 -13.58
C HIS A 312 18.00 1.14 -14.64
N GLU A 313 19.29 1.40 -14.55
CA GLU A 313 20.30 0.82 -15.45
C GLU A 313 20.30 -0.72 -15.36
N ILE A 314 20.20 -1.27 -14.14
CA ILE A 314 20.11 -2.70 -13.90
C ILE A 314 18.77 -3.26 -14.42
N PHE A 315 17.68 -2.51 -14.30
CA PHE A 315 16.36 -2.91 -14.81
C PHE A 315 16.35 -2.92 -16.33
N GLU A 316 16.87 -1.90 -17.00
CA GLU A 316 16.98 -1.83 -18.46
C GLU A 316 17.90 -2.93 -19.02
N LYS A 317 19.05 -3.18 -18.41
CA LYS A 317 19.95 -4.29 -18.77
C LYS A 317 19.33 -5.68 -18.62
N ASN A 318 18.34 -5.83 -17.74
CA ASN A 318 17.66 -7.11 -17.51
C ASN A 318 16.29 -7.20 -18.20
N ARG A 319 15.81 -6.14 -18.84
CA ARG A 319 14.50 -6.08 -19.51
C ARG A 319 14.39 -7.08 -20.66
N SER A 320 15.46 -7.29 -21.41
CA SER A 320 15.54 -8.24 -22.54
C SER A 320 15.56 -9.73 -22.13
N ARG A 321 15.69 -10.03 -20.83
CA ARG A 321 15.72 -11.41 -20.31
C ARG A 321 14.40 -11.89 -19.76
N ILE A 322 13.30 -11.14 -20.00
CA ILE A 322 11.98 -11.39 -19.43
C ILE A 322 10.96 -11.40 -20.57
N SER A 323 11.20 -12.24 -21.55
CA SER A 323 10.19 -12.70 -22.52
C SER A 323 9.80 -14.13 -22.19
#